data_cab8e5c933a29d14cd0a478c27093b7c
#
_entry.id   cab8e5c933a29d14cd0a478c27093b7c
#
_cell.length_a   1.000
_cell.length_b   1.000
_cell.length_c   1.000
_cell.angle_alpha   90.00
_cell.angle_beta   90.00
_cell.angle_gamma   90.00
#
_symmetry.space_group_name_H-M   'P 1'
#
loop_
_entity.id
_entity.type
_entity.pdbx_description
1 polymer ?
#
loop_
_entity_poly.entity_id
_entity_poly.type
_entity_poly.pdbx_seq_one_letter_code
_entity_poly.pdbx_strand_id
1 'polypeptide(L)'
;GKTYYAYGVYSAFAGGSARKTATEAVKAQVTDWENMVAACGSTAEKVQKIHDLIAEKVSYNEAIYDEKNFDEDTQYSQSCYSVFCTDQTVCAGYALAFEMLCNGAGVDAMAVTSTSHEWNKVRIEDSWYNVDVTWDDDTSSYTYFERNDTYYDTESAYSASNHREEAFWEDYLPLCTLDAEQGTDASVPGTLPTITAVTDTPVITVNKTAQTTEITCGTSGAVIYYTTDGTTPSPAATKSVKYTGTVSGALENVQAVAVSNARRDSSVATA
;
A
#
# COMPACT_ATOMS: atom_id res chain seq x y z
N GLY A 1 -6.39 1.54 -38.93
CA GLY A 1 -7.43 0.80 -38.22
C GLY A 1 -7.77 1.49 -36.92
N LYS A 2 -8.99 1.39 -36.45
CA LYS A 2 -9.37 1.87 -35.11
C LYS A 2 -9.28 0.70 -34.14
N THR A 3 -8.62 0.88 -33.02
CA THR A 3 -8.59 -0.10 -31.94
C THR A 3 -9.80 0.15 -31.04
N TYR A 4 -10.56 -0.90 -30.79
CA TYR A 4 -11.71 -0.87 -29.87
C TYR A 4 -11.35 -1.68 -28.63
N TYR A 5 -11.60 -1.12 -27.45
CA TYR A 5 -11.48 -1.81 -26.18
C TYR A 5 -12.87 -2.26 -25.76
N ALA A 6 -13.06 -3.56 -25.54
CA ALA A 6 -14.28 -4.11 -24.95
C ALA A 6 -14.01 -4.44 -23.49
N TYR A 7 -14.80 -3.87 -22.59
CA TYR A 7 -14.78 -4.23 -21.17
C TYR A 7 -15.86 -5.29 -20.93
N GLY A 8 -15.42 -6.45 -20.46
CA GLY A 8 -16.35 -7.47 -19.96
C GLY A 8 -16.88 -7.09 -18.59
N VAL A 9 -18.15 -7.34 -18.35
CA VAL A 9 -18.76 -7.24 -17.02
C VAL A 9 -19.24 -8.64 -16.67
N TYR A 10 -18.91 -9.11 -15.47
CA TYR A 10 -19.40 -10.40 -15.00
C TYR A 10 -20.92 -10.48 -15.07
N SER A 11 -21.45 -11.65 -15.43
CA SER A 11 -22.86 -11.85 -15.71
C SER A 11 -23.78 -11.41 -14.56
N ALA A 12 -23.36 -11.64 -13.30
CA ALA A 12 -24.08 -11.21 -12.12
C ALA A 12 -24.16 -9.67 -11.97
N PHE A 13 -23.25 -8.92 -12.61
CA PHE A 13 -23.24 -7.45 -12.58
C PHE A 13 -23.78 -6.80 -13.85
N ALA A 14 -24.07 -7.60 -14.87
CA ALA A 14 -24.51 -7.10 -16.19
C ALA A 14 -25.91 -6.49 -16.16
N GLY A 15 -26.83 -7.05 -15.39
CA GLY A 15 -28.21 -6.55 -15.24
C GLY A 15 -28.38 -5.54 -14.12
N GLY A 16 -29.28 -4.56 -14.27
CA GLY A 16 -29.50 -3.52 -13.27
C GLY A 16 -29.94 -4.04 -11.91
N SER A 17 -30.78 -5.06 -11.86
CA SER A 17 -31.23 -5.70 -10.63
C SER A 17 -30.14 -6.55 -9.97
N ALA A 18 -29.41 -7.35 -10.72
CA ALA A 18 -28.31 -8.17 -10.21
C ALA A 18 -27.20 -7.30 -9.62
N ARG A 19 -26.77 -6.26 -10.35
CA ARG A 19 -25.79 -5.30 -9.87
C ARG A 19 -26.25 -4.58 -8.60
N LYS A 20 -27.52 -4.19 -8.52
CA LYS A 20 -28.07 -3.58 -7.31
C LYS A 20 -27.98 -4.54 -6.12
N THR A 21 -28.41 -5.79 -6.30
CA THR A 21 -28.34 -6.82 -5.24
C THR A 21 -26.91 -7.05 -4.79
N ALA A 22 -25.96 -7.21 -5.72
CA ALA A 22 -24.54 -7.36 -5.39
C ALA A 22 -23.99 -6.14 -4.62
N THR A 23 -24.33 -4.93 -5.06
CA THR A 23 -23.90 -3.70 -4.37
C THR A 23 -24.47 -3.62 -2.95
N GLU A 24 -25.74 -4.00 -2.75
CA GLU A 24 -26.37 -4.01 -1.43
C GLU A 24 -25.75 -5.06 -0.51
N ALA A 25 -25.42 -6.23 -1.03
CA ALA A 25 -24.71 -7.29 -0.28
C ALA A 25 -23.32 -6.85 0.19
N VAL A 26 -22.51 -6.30 -0.73
CA VAL A 26 -21.18 -5.73 -0.39
C VAL A 26 -21.32 -4.63 0.67
N LYS A 27 -22.24 -3.68 0.48
CA LYS A 27 -22.44 -2.59 1.44
C LYS A 27 -22.84 -3.09 2.81
N ALA A 28 -23.68 -4.09 2.91
CA ALA A 28 -24.08 -4.65 4.20
C ALA A 28 -22.87 -5.23 4.93
N GLN A 29 -22.05 -6.06 4.27
CA GLN A 29 -20.86 -6.66 4.86
C GLN A 29 -19.82 -5.61 5.22
N VAL A 30 -19.56 -4.64 4.33
CA VAL A 30 -18.63 -3.52 4.58
C VAL A 30 -19.06 -2.72 5.80
N THR A 31 -20.37 -2.39 5.91
CA THR A 31 -20.90 -1.64 7.07
C THR A 31 -20.69 -2.39 8.39
N ASP A 32 -20.91 -3.71 8.39
CA ASP A 32 -20.70 -4.52 9.59
C ASP A 32 -19.22 -4.52 10.00
N TRP A 33 -18.33 -4.65 9.05
CA TRP A 33 -16.89 -4.63 9.30
C TRP A 33 -16.36 -3.24 9.67
N GLU A 34 -16.83 -2.18 9.02
CA GLU A 34 -16.52 -0.80 9.40
C GLU A 34 -16.91 -0.49 10.86
N ASN A 35 -18.04 -1.02 11.33
CA ASN A 35 -18.45 -0.88 12.75
C ASN A 35 -17.46 -1.59 13.70
N MET A 36 -16.93 -2.76 13.31
CA MET A 36 -15.93 -3.47 14.11
C MET A 36 -14.61 -2.71 14.13
N VAL A 37 -14.17 -2.20 12.97
CA VAL A 37 -12.94 -1.40 12.83
C VAL A 37 -13.04 -0.06 13.55
N ALA A 38 -14.20 0.57 13.54
CA ALA A 38 -14.43 1.84 14.25
C ALA A 38 -14.29 1.73 15.78
N ALA A 39 -14.39 0.51 16.34
CA ALA A 39 -14.15 0.26 17.75
C ALA A 39 -12.66 0.21 18.13
N CYS A 40 -11.75 0.16 17.17
CA CYS A 40 -10.30 0.13 17.38
C CYS A 40 -9.79 1.52 17.81
N GLY A 41 -8.81 1.53 18.73
CA GLY A 41 -8.33 2.76 19.37
C GLY A 41 -7.22 3.47 18.58
N SER A 42 -6.52 2.77 17.67
CA SER A 42 -5.40 3.29 16.90
C SER A 42 -5.48 2.89 15.43
N THR A 43 -4.69 3.56 14.57
CA THR A 43 -4.59 3.22 13.15
C THR A 43 -4.03 1.81 12.96
N ALA A 44 -3.00 1.43 13.72
CA ALA A 44 -2.43 0.08 13.68
C ALA A 44 -3.46 -1.00 14.04
N GLU A 45 -4.23 -0.81 15.12
CA GLU A 45 -5.32 -1.74 15.48
C GLU A 45 -6.39 -1.86 14.40
N LYS A 46 -6.71 -0.76 13.70
CA LYS A 46 -7.65 -0.78 12.58
C LYS A 46 -7.11 -1.61 11.41
N VAL A 47 -5.85 -1.38 11.03
CA VAL A 47 -5.17 -2.09 9.95
C VAL A 47 -5.11 -3.58 10.24
N GLN A 48 -4.69 -3.96 11.45
CA GLN A 48 -4.68 -5.35 11.89
C GLN A 48 -6.08 -5.98 11.87
N LYS A 49 -7.09 -5.25 12.40
CA LYS A 49 -8.46 -5.78 12.42
C LYS A 49 -9.01 -6.03 11.01
N ILE A 50 -8.68 -5.15 10.05
CA ILE A 50 -9.07 -5.33 8.64
C ILE A 50 -8.37 -6.56 8.04
N HIS A 51 -7.06 -6.71 8.26
CA HIS A 51 -6.30 -7.89 7.86
C HIS A 51 -6.98 -9.18 8.35
N ASP A 52 -7.22 -9.26 9.65
CA ASP A 52 -7.80 -10.45 10.30
C ASP A 52 -9.21 -10.77 9.79
N LEU A 53 -10.06 -9.75 9.62
CA LEU A 53 -11.42 -9.93 9.10
C LEU A 53 -11.43 -10.53 7.69
N ILE A 54 -10.46 -10.15 6.85
CA ILE A 54 -10.36 -10.67 5.50
C ILE A 54 -9.81 -12.09 5.52
N ALA A 55 -8.70 -12.34 6.22
CA ALA A 55 -8.08 -13.66 6.32
C ALA A 55 -9.01 -14.71 7.00
N GLU A 56 -9.80 -14.30 8.00
CA GLU A 56 -10.79 -15.20 8.63
C GLU A 56 -11.99 -15.51 7.72
N LYS A 57 -12.30 -14.64 6.73
CA LYS A 57 -13.53 -14.73 5.94
C LYS A 57 -13.38 -15.61 4.70
N VAL A 58 -12.24 -15.55 4.03
CA VAL A 58 -12.02 -16.21 2.73
C VAL A 58 -10.75 -17.04 2.74
N SER A 59 -10.63 -17.93 1.77
CA SER A 59 -9.40 -18.67 1.46
C SER A 59 -9.01 -18.45 0.00
N TYR A 60 -7.75 -18.78 -0.34
CA TYR A 60 -7.27 -18.62 -1.72
C TYR A 60 -7.99 -19.57 -2.67
N ASN A 61 -8.45 -19.06 -3.82
CA ASN A 61 -9.16 -19.84 -4.83
C ASN A 61 -8.21 -20.40 -5.88
N GLU A 62 -7.70 -21.60 -5.64
CA GLU A 62 -6.84 -22.34 -6.57
C GLU A 62 -7.53 -22.71 -7.89
N ALA A 63 -8.87 -22.74 -7.91
CA ALA A 63 -9.63 -23.09 -9.11
C ALA A 63 -9.45 -22.05 -10.24
N ILE A 64 -8.93 -20.86 -9.95
CA ILE A 64 -8.61 -19.84 -10.99
C ILE A 64 -7.59 -20.36 -12.00
N TYR A 65 -6.75 -21.31 -11.62
CA TYR A 65 -5.74 -21.91 -12.47
C TYR A 65 -6.23 -23.14 -13.25
N ASP A 66 -7.45 -23.60 -12.99
CA ASP A 66 -8.04 -24.79 -13.62
C ASP A 66 -9.33 -24.43 -14.35
N GLU A 67 -9.23 -24.25 -15.67
CA GLU A 67 -10.40 -23.96 -16.53
C GLU A 67 -11.56 -24.95 -16.41
N LYS A 68 -11.31 -26.18 -15.93
CA LYS A 68 -12.34 -27.20 -15.75
C LYS A 68 -13.17 -27.02 -14.49
N ASN A 69 -12.57 -26.37 -13.48
CA ASN A 69 -13.20 -26.10 -12.19
C ASN A 69 -13.63 -24.63 -12.06
N PHE A 70 -13.55 -23.87 -13.16
CA PHE A 70 -13.98 -22.49 -13.18
C PHE A 70 -15.51 -22.40 -13.09
N ASP A 71 -16.00 -22.04 -11.92
CA ASP A 71 -17.42 -21.90 -11.60
C ASP A 71 -17.88 -20.43 -11.53
N GLU A 72 -19.12 -20.22 -11.11
CA GLU A 72 -19.69 -18.88 -11.02
C GLU A 72 -18.96 -18.02 -9.96
N ASP A 73 -18.53 -18.60 -8.85
CA ASP A 73 -17.83 -17.88 -7.79
C ASP A 73 -16.39 -17.56 -8.20
N THR A 74 -15.72 -18.45 -8.92
CA THR A 74 -14.36 -18.26 -9.43
C THR A 74 -14.25 -17.01 -10.31
N GLN A 75 -15.29 -16.69 -11.09
CA GLN A 75 -15.30 -15.49 -11.96
C GLN A 75 -15.23 -14.17 -11.16
N TYR A 76 -15.59 -14.17 -9.87
CA TYR A 76 -15.55 -12.98 -9.01
C TYR A 76 -14.26 -12.83 -8.23
N SER A 77 -13.41 -13.84 -8.21
CA SER A 77 -12.21 -13.90 -7.36
C SER A 77 -11.23 -12.74 -7.59
N GLN A 78 -11.24 -12.12 -8.76
CA GLN A 78 -10.43 -10.92 -9.08
C GLN A 78 -11.06 -9.60 -8.58
N SER A 79 -12.07 -9.65 -7.74
CA SER A 79 -12.74 -8.44 -7.25
C SER A 79 -13.00 -8.52 -5.74
N CYS A 80 -13.10 -7.39 -5.08
CA CYS A 80 -13.45 -7.33 -3.66
C CYS A 80 -14.84 -7.93 -3.35
N TYR A 81 -15.72 -8.09 -4.36
CA TYR A 81 -16.99 -8.78 -4.19
C TYR A 81 -16.81 -10.20 -3.64
N SER A 82 -15.78 -10.93 -4.10
CA SER A 82 -15.50 -12.29 -3.65
C SER A 82 -15.24 -12.34 -2.13
N VAL A 83 -14.49 -11.39 -1.59
CA VAL A 83 -14.22 -11.31 -0.15
C VAL A 83 -15.50 -11.06 0.66
N PHE A 84 -16.37 -10.17 0.20
CA PHE A 84 -17.55 -9.80 0.97
C PHE A 84 -18.72 -10.76 0.79
N CYS A 85 -18.82 -11.48 -0.33
CA CYS A 85 -20.00 -12.21 -0.73
C CYS A 85 -19.79 -13.69 -1.03
N THR A 86 -18.54 -14.16 -1.06
CA THR A 86 -18.20 -15.58 -1.21
C THR A 86 -17.26 -16.03 -0.07
N ASP A 87 -16.69 -17.20 -0.18
CA ASP A 87 -15.74 -17.76 0.79
C ASP A 87 -14.34 -18.00 0.19
N GLN A 88 -14.14 -17.61 -1.07
CA GLN A 88 -12.88 -17.75 -1.77
C GLN A 88 -12.55 -16.52 -2.62
N THR A 89 -11.27 -16.16 -2.69
CA THR A 89 -10.77 -15.03 -3.47
C THR A 89 -9.34 -15.30 -3.98
N VAL A 90 -8.77 -14.38 -4.74
CA VAL A 90 -7.34 -14.38 -5.12
C VAL A 90 -6.68 -13.06 -4.71
N CYS A 91 -5.38 -12.91 -4.93
CA CYS A 91 -4.61 -11.75 -4.50
C CYS A 91 -5.29 -10.40 -4.79
N ALA A 92 -5.84 -10.21 -5.99
CA ALA A 92 -6.56 -8.99 -6.34
C ALA A 92 -7.80 -8.74 -5.45
N GLY A 93 -8.55 -9.77 -5.11
CA GLY A 93 -9.70 -9.63 -4.21
C GLY A 93 -9.29 -9.26 -2.79
N TYR A 94 -8.25 -9.92 -2.24
CA TYR A 94 -7.65 -9.57 -0.95
C TYR A 94 -7.21 -8.10 -0.92
N ALA A 95 -6.38 -7.70 -1.89
CA ALA A 95 -5.81 -6.36 -1.95
C ALA A 95 -6.88 -5.27 -2.10
N LEU A 96 -7.84 -5.44 -3.00
CA LEU A 96 -8.92 -4.47 -3.21
C LEU A 96 -9.87 -4.36 -2.01
N ALA A 97 -10.15 -5.46 -1.31
CA ALA A 97 -10.97 -5.43 -0.11
C ALA A 97 -10.25 -4.71 1.05
N PHE A 98 -8.96 -4.99 1.22
CA PHE A 98 -8.13 -4.32 2.22
C PHE A 98 -8.05 -2.80 1.97
N GLU A 99 -7.75 -2.39 0.74
CA GLU A 99 -7.72 -0.99 0.34
C GLU A 99 -9.05 -0.29 0.62
N MET A 100 -10.18 -0.91 0.22
CA MET A 100 -11.52 -0.35 0.41
C MET A 100 -11.82 -0.12 1.90
N LEU A 101 -11.55 -1.11 2.75
CA LEU A 101 -11.84 -1.04 4.18
C LEU A 101 -10.93 -0.05 4.90
N CYS A 102 -9.64 -0.01 4.57
CA CYS A 102 -8.71 0.97 5.12
C CYS A 102 -9.14 2.39 4.78
N ASN A 103 -9.39 2.67 3.51
CA ASN A 103 -9.83 3.99 3.05
C ASN A 103 -11.19 4.38 3.67
N GLY A 104 -12.13 3.44 3.80
CA GLY A 104 -13.40 3.63 4.52
C GLY A 104 -13.22 3.96 6.01
N ALA A 105 -12.20 3.39 6.65
CA ALA A 105 -11.84 3.66 8.05
C ALA A 105 -10.99 4.93 8.25
N GLY A 106 -10.71 5.68 7.17
CA GLY A 106 -9.87 6.87 7.18
C GLY A 106 -8.37 6.59 7.29
N VAL A 107 -7.94 5.41 6.84
CA VAL A 107 -6.54 4.98 6.76
C VAL A 107 -6.12 4.97 5.31
N ASP A 108 -5.09 5.74 4.94
CA ASP A 108 -4.58 5.77 3.58
C ASP A 108 -4.01 4.40 3.19
N ALA A 109 -4.55 3.78 2.17
CA ALA A 109 -4.09 2.51 1.64
C ALA A 109 -4.23 2.47 0.11
N MET A 110 -3.41 1.66 -0.53
CA MET A 110 -3.47 1.43 -1.97
C MET A 110 -3.12 -0.01 -2.31
N ALA A 111 -3.73 -0.53 -3.36
CA ALA A 111 -3.31 -1.79 -3.97
C ALA A 111 -2.07 -1.55 -4.83
N VAL A 112 -1.15 -2.50 -4.80
CA VAL A 112 0.10 -2.50 -5.56
C VAL A 112 0.16 -3.78 -6.38
N THR A 113 0.56 -3.68 -7.63
CA THR A 113 0.61 -4.82 -8.56
C THR A 113 2.02 -5.10 -9.05
N SER A 114 2.31 -6.38 -9.21
CA SER A 114 3.39 -6.89 -10.02
C SER A 114 2.84 -7.56 -11.28
N THR A 115 3.68 -8.24 -12.03
CA THR A 115 3.25 -9.02 -13.21
C THR A 115 2.38 -10.24 -12.86
N SER A 116 2.38 -10.70 -11.61
CA SER A 116 1.76 -11.96 -11.19
C SER A 116 1.04 -11.91 -9.84
N HIS A 117 1.14 -10.79 -9.11
CA HIS A 117 0.63 -10.68 -7.75
C HIS A 117 0.09 -9.28 -7.46
N GLU A 118 -0.73 -9.17 -6.40
CA GLU A 118 -1.28 -7.92 -5.91
C GLU A 118 -1.31 -7.92 -4.38
N TRP A 119 -0.82 -6.84 -3.77
CA TRP A 119 -0.76 -6.62 -2.33
C TRP A 119 -1.07 -5.17 -1.99
N ASN A 120 -0.80 -4.70 -0.79
CA ASN A 120 -1.09 -3.34 -0.37
C ASN A 120 0.10 -2.60 0.20
N LYS A 121 0.10 -1.28 0.03
CA LYS A 121 0.81 -0.34 0.90
C LYS A 121 -0.22 0.42 1.73
N VAL A 122 0.04 0.55 3.03
CA VAL A 122 -0.84 1.20 3.99
C VAL A 122 -0.07 2.19 4.82
N ARG A 123 -0.70 3.32 5.13
CA ARG A 123 -0.10 4.35 5.98
C ARG A 123 -0.57 4.22 7.40
N ILE A 124 0.36 3.98 8.31
CA ILE A 124 0.12 3.95 9.74
C ILE A 124 0.88 5.11 10.37
N GLU A 125 0.15 6.05 10.97
CA GLU A 125 0.70 7.33 11.42
C GLU A 125 1.40 8.09 10.27
N ASP A 126 2.72 8.28 10.37
CA ASP A 126 3.52 9.02 9.39
C ASP A 126 4.34 8.11 8.45
N SER A 127 4.14 6.78 8.48
CA SER A 127 4.97 5.82 7.76
C SER A 127 4.14 4.86 6.92
N TRP A 128 4.70 4.44 5.79
CA TRP A 128 4.10 3.45 4.91
C TRP A 128 4.69 2.07 5.17
N TYR A 129 3.84 1.05 5.06
CA TYR A 129 4.17 -0.36 5.26
C TYR A 129 3.55 -1.19 4.15
N ASN A 130 4.23 -2.27 3.75
CA ASN A 130 3.65 -3.30 2.93
C ASN A 130 2.80 -4.25 3.79
N VAL A 131 1.68 -4.69 3.25
CA VAL A 131 0.80 -5.71 3.82
C VAL A 131 0.34 -6.63 2.71
N ASP A 132 0.54 -7.93 2.88
CA ASP A 132 0.03 -8.95 1.97
C ASP A 132 -0.85 -9.95 2.71
N VAL A 133 -2.15 -9.67 2.72
CA VAL A 133 -3.16 -10.53 3.37
C VAL A 133 -3.23 -11.91 2.68
N THR A 134 -2.96 -11.98 1.38
CA THR A 134 -2.98 -13.25 0.62
C THR A 134 -1.94 -14.24 1.16
N TRP A 135 -0.71 -13.77 1.32
CA TRP A 135 0.38 -14.63 1.77
C TRP A 135 0.36 -14.89 3.27
N ASP A 136 -0.20 -13.99 4.04
CA ASP A 136 -0.42 -14.18 5.47
C ASP A 136 -1.55 -15.18 5.74
N ASP A 137 -2.63 -15.15 4.94
CA ASP A 137 -3.73 -16.12 5.02
C ASP A 137 -3.26 -17.55 4.70
N ASP A 138 -2.49 -17.73 3.61
CA ASP A 138 -1.93 -19.02 3.20
C ASP A 138 -1.05 -19.66 4.30
N THR A 139 -0.31 -18.82 5.03
CA THR A 139 0.57 -19.25 6.12
C THR A 139 -0.07 -19.18 7.51
N SER A 140 -1.26 -18.59 7.63
CA SER A 140 -1.94 -18.28 8.89
C SER A 140 -1.02 -17.51 9.85
N SER A 141 -0.33 -16.50 9.32
CA SER A 141 0.71 -15.74 10.03
C SER A 141 0.60 -14.25 9.74
N TYR A 142 1.52 -13.47 10.33
CA TYR A 142 1.74 -12.06 10.02
C TYR A 142 3.13 -11.83 9.42
N THR A 143 3.61 -12.79 8.64
CA THR A 143 4.94 -12.76 8.02
C THR A 143 5.08 -11.59 7.06
N TYR A 144 4.02 -11.27 6.34
CA TYR A 144 3.97 -10.19 5.34
C TYR A 144 3.14 -8.99 5.80
N PHE A 145 2.91 -8.85 7.10
CA PHE A 145 2.18 -7.75 7.70
C PHE A 145 3.10 -6.64 8.21
N GLU A 146 2.84 -5.40 7.82
CA GLU A 146 3.59 -4.20 8.22
C GLU A 146 5.10 -4.29 7.97
N ARG A 147 5.50 -4.65 6.74
CA ARG A 147 6.89 -4.83 6.35
C ARG A 147 7.43 -3.69 5.51
N ASN A 148 8.75 -3.52 5.55
CA ASN A 148 9.44 -2.61 4.64
C ASN A 148 9.68 -3.22 3.26
N ASP A 149 10.05 -2.37 2.28
CA ASP A 149 10.33 -2.82 0.92
C ASP A 149 11.52 -3.79 0.87
N THR A 150 12.56 -3.57 1.69
CA THR A 150 13.72 -4.46 1.76
C THR A 150 13.35 -5.88 2.18
N TYR A 151 12.39 -6.03 3.10
CA TYR A 151 11.92 -7.36 3.52
C TYR A 151 11.27 -8.10 2.34
N TYR A 152 10.39 -7.46 1.61
CA TYR A 152 9.73 -8.03 0.44
C TYR A 152 10.72 -8.41 -0.66
N ASP A 153 11.80 -7.63 -0.82
CA ASP A 153 12.85 -7.86 -1.81
C ASP A 153 13.85 -8.96 -1.41
N THR A 154 13.98 -9.28 -0.11
CA THR A 154 15.08 -10.11 0.39
C THR A 154 14.66 -11.33 1.20
N GLU A 155 13.40 -11.42 1.62
CA GLU A 155 12.89 -12.56 2.40
C GLU A 155 13.13 -13.88 1.67
N SER A 156 12.79 -13.93 0.39
CA SER A 156 13.11 -15.06 -0.49
C SER A 156 13.17 -14.60 -1.95
N ALA A 157 13.80 -15.40 -2.81
CA ALA A 157 13.80 -15.13 -4.26
C ALA A 157 12.37 -15.16 -4.85
N TYR A 158 11.47 -15.95 -4.24
CA TYR A 158 10.08 -16.03 -4.65
C TYR A 158 9.32 -14.76 -4.23
N SER A 159 9.52 -14.27 -3.00
CA SER A 159 8.98 -12.99 -2.54
C SER A 159 9.45 -11.86 -3.43
N ALA A 160 10.75 -11.71 -3.62
CA ALA A 160 11.34 -10.67 -4.46
C ALA A 160 10.80 -10.67 -5.90
N SER A 161 10.47 -11.85 -6.47
CA SER A 161 9.93 -11.93 -7.82
C SER A 161 8.45 -11.56 -7.90
N ASN A 162 7.66 -11.91 -6.88
CA ASN A 162 6.21 -11.65 -6.85
C ASN A 162 5.87 -10.24 -6.36
N HIS A 163 6.66 -9.68 -5.46
CA HIS A 163 6.45 -8.32 -4.95
C HIS A 163 7.24 -7.24 -5.69
N ARG A 164 7.84 -7.59 -6.82
CA ARG A 164 8.54 -6.61 -7.65
C ARG A 164 7.52 -5.72 -8.33
N GLU A 165 7.43 -4.49 -7.87
CA GLU A 165 6.56 -3.46 -8.43
C GLU A 165 6.82 -3.27 -9.93
N GLU A 166 5.77 -3.02 -10.71
CA GLU A 166 5.96 -2.70 -12.12
C GLU A 166 6.74 -1.39 -12.26
N ALA A 167 7.75 -1.38 -13.09
CA ALA A 167 8.68 -0.25 -13.27
C ALA A 167 7.97 1.10 -13.56
N PHE A 168 6.76 1.06 -14.10
CA PHE A 168 5.96 2.26 -14.33
C PHE A 168 5.50 2.92 -13.02
N TRP A 169 5.28 2.13 -11.96
CA TRP A 169 4.79 2.62 -10.67
C TRP A 169 5.89 2.90 -9.65
N GLU A 170 7.08 2.33 -9.83
CA GLU A 170 8.20 2.39 -8.88
C GLU A 170 8.51 3.82 -8.40
N ASP A 171 8.43 4.82 -9.31
CA ASP A 171 8.67 6.22 -8.98
C ASP A 171 7.49 6.93 -8.29
N TYR A 172 6.31 6.32 -8.25
CA TYR A 172 5.07 6.93 -7.73
C TYR A 172 4.59 6.30 -6.43
N LEU A 173 5.07 5.13 -6.10
CA LEU A 173 4.66 4.43 -4.88
C LEU A 173 5.41 4.96 -3.65
N PRO A 174 4.74 5.03 -2.49
CA PRO A 174 5.42 5.40 -1.26
C PRO A 174 6.44 4.35 -0.86
N LEU A 175 7.59 4.80 -0.34
CA LEU A 175 8.58 3.89 0.22
C LEU A 175 8.13 3.38 1.58
N CYS A 176 8.21 2.08 1.78
CA CYS A 176 8.03 1.42 3.06
C CYS A 176 9.41 1.17 3.68
N THR A 177 9.79 2.01 4.63
CA THR A 177 11.14 2.01 5.19
C THR A 177 11.24 1.34 6.55
N LEU A 178 10.11 1.00 7.16
CA LEU A 178 10.01 0.47 8.51
C LEU A 178 9.38 -0.94 8.51
N ASP A 179 9.90 -1.80 9.40
CA ASP A 179 9.26 -3.04 9.80
C ASP A 179 8.59 -2.87 11.16
N ALA A 180 7.39 -3.42 11.32
CA ALA A 180 6.88 -3.67 12.65
C ALA A 180 7.72 -4.79 13.29
N GLU A 181 8.12 -4.61 14.55
CA GLU A 181 8.72 -5.69 15.31
C GLU A 181 7.68 -6.79 15.53
N GLN A 182 7.91 -7.93 14.93
CA GLN A 182 7.08 -9.10 15.21
C GLN A 182 7.36 -9.58 16.62
N GLY A 183 6.33 -9.61 17.43
CA GLY A 183 6.40 -10.26 18.74
C GLY A 183 6.81 -11.74 18.56
N THR A 184 7.39 -12.32 19.60
CA THR A 184 7.79 -13.74 19.64
C THR A 184 6.61 -14.72 19.55
N ASP A 185 5.39 -14.22 19.61
CA ASP A 185 4.15 -14.96 19.40
C ASP A 185 3.61 -14.62 18.01
N ALA A 186 3.66 -15.58 17.08
CA ALA A 186 3.17 -15.42 15.72
C ALA A 186 1.64 -15.16 15.62
N SER A 187 0.92 -15.25 16.72
CA SER A 187 -0.52 -14.96 16.82
C SER A 187 -0.84 -13.51 17.19
N VAL A 188 0.16 -12.69 17.48
CA VAL A 188 -0.03 -11.28 17.81
C VAL A 188 0.97 -10.46 17.01
N PRO A 189 0.52 -9.57 16.10
CA PRO A 189 1.41 -8.61 15.46
C PRO A 189 2.21 -7.87 16.51
N GLY A 190 3.49 -7.68 16.25
CA GLY A 190 4.36 -6.91 17.14
C GLY A 190 3.77 -5.52 17.34
N THR A 191 3.88 -4.98 18.54
CA THR A 191 3.68 -3.56 18.74
C THR A 191 4.60 -2.81 17.78
N LEU A 192 4.04 -1.89 16.98
CA LEU A 192 4.87 -0.98 16.20
C LEU A 192 5.99 -0.44 17.09
N PRO A 193 7.24 -0.50 16.65
CA PRO A 193 8.32 0.04 17.45
C PRO A 193 7.99 1.50 17.75
N THR A 194 8.16 1.90 19.01
CA THR A 194 8.08 3.32 19.36
C THR A 194 9.30 4.00 18.73
N ILE A 195 9.14 4.41 17.48
CA ILE A 195 10.22 5.05 16.72
C ILE A 195 10.39 6.45 17.27
N THR A 196 11.39 6.62 18.11
CA THR A 196 11.78 7.93 18.65
C THR A 196 12.80 8.64 17.77
N ALA A 197 13.53 7.89 16.94
CA ALA A 197 14.49 8.47 16.01
C ALA A 197 13.78 9.09 14.82
N VAL A 198 14.09 10.36 14.53
CA VAL A 198 13.58 11.10 13.39
C VAL A 198 14.70 11.26 12.37
N THR A 199 14.40 11.18 11.09
CA THR A 199 15.32 11.52 10.00
C THR A 199 15.64 13.01 10.06
N ASP A 200 16.90 13.39 9.87
CA ASP A 200 17.31 14.79 9.93
C ASP A 200 16.58 15.60 8.84
N THR A 201 16.07 16.77 9.20
CA THR A 201 15.45 17.68 8.24
C THR A 201 16.44 18.05 7.14
N PRO A 202 16.08 17.95 5.87
CA PRO A 202 16.94 18.33 4.76
C PRO A 202 17.39 19.80 4.85
N VAL A 203 18.58 20.07 4.35
CA VAL A 203 19.09 21.42 4.18
C VAL A 203 19.06 21.79 2.70
N ILE A 204 18.31 22.82 2.36
CA ILE A 204 18.21 23.34 0.99
C ILE A 204 19.14 24.53 0.82
N THR A 205 20.05 24.44 -0.13
CA THR A 205 21.01 25.50 -0.46
C THR A 205 20.78 26.01 -1.88
N VAL A 206 20.31 27.25 -2.00
CA VAL A 206 20.05 27.88 -3.30
C VAL A 206 21.22 28.79 -3.64
N ASN A 207 21.93 28.48 -4.73
CA ASN A 207 23.02 29.32 -5.24
C ASN A 207 22.54 30.16 -6.43
N LYS A 208 22.18 31.41 -6.15
CA LYS A 208 21.69 32.35 -7.16
C LYS A 208 22.75 32.75 -8.22
N THR A 209 24.02 32.69 -7.87
CA THR A 209 25.11 32.99 -8.82
C THR A 209 25.38 31.80 -9.76
N ALA A 210 25.47 30.60 -9.22
CA ALA A 210 25.68 29.40 -10.02
C ALA A 210 24.39 28.86 -10.66
N GLN A 211 23.24 29.40 -10.31
CA GLN A 211 21.93 28.95 -10.76
C GLN A 211 21.75 27.46 -10.47
N THR A 212 21.94 27.04 -9.20
CA THR A 212 21.80 25.67 -8.74
C THR A 212 21.09 25.62 -7.39
N THR A 213 20.39 24.51 -7.16
CA THR A 213 19.80 24.14 -5.85
C THR A 213 20.35 22.80 -5.44
N GLU A 214 20.90 22.74 -4.24
CA GLU A 214 21.42 21.52 -3.63
C GLU A 214 20.59 21.20 -2.37
N ILE A 215 20.29 19.90 -2.17
CA ILE A 215 19.54 19.41 -1.00
C ILE A 215 20.35 18.31 -0.35
N THR A 216 20.65 18.46 0.93
CA THR A 216 21.44 17.50 1.70
C THR A 216 20.68 17.06 2.95
N CYS A 217 21.00 15.86 3.46
CA CYS A 217 20.47 15.37 4.72
C CYS A 217 21.60 14.73 5.54
N GLY A 218 21.65 15.00 6.83
CA GLY A 218 22.65 14.45 7.74
C GLY A 218 22.47 12.97 8.03
N THR A 219 21.25 12.43 7.86
CA THR A 219 20.99 11.01 8.08
C THR A 219 21.54 10.19 6.93
N SER A 220 22.47 9.28 7.23
CA SER A 220 23.08 8.39 6.23
C SER A 220 22.04 7.47 5.61
N GLY A 221 22.07 7.35 4.27
CA GLY A 221 21.14 6.50 3.51
C GLY A 221 19.73 7.06 3.37
N ALA A 222 19.47 8.28 3.84
CA ALA A 222 18.17 8.91 3.65
C ALA A 222 17.89 9.20 2.16
N VAL A 223 16.67 8.95 1.74
CA VAL A 223 16.16 9.33 0.42
C VAL A 223 15.44 10.68 0.57
N ILE A 224 15.74 11.63 -0.30
CA ILE A 224 15.16 12.96 -0.25
C ILE A 224 14.14 13.12 -1.39
N TYR A 225 12.96 13.62 -1.06
CA TYR A 225 11.94 14.05 -2.02
C TYR A 225 11.74 15.57 -1.91
N TYR A 226 11.50 16.22 -3.04
CA TYR A 226 11.30 17.66 -3.06
C TYR A 226 10.21 18.08 -4.05
N THR A 227 9.64 19.27 -3.83
CA THR A 227 8.74 19.98 -4.74
C THR A 227 9.31 21.37 -5.06
N THR A 228 8.86 21.98 -6.14
CA THR A 228 9.31 23.32 -6.56
C THR A 228 8.18 24.35 -6.64
N ASP A 229 6.99 23.94 -6.25
CA ASP A 229 5.77 24.77 -6.32
C ASP A 229 5.20 25.11 -4.94
N GLY A 230 5.96 24.83 -3.87
CA GLY A 230 5.55 25.07 -2.49
C GLY A 230 4.55 24.06 -1.93
N THR A 231 4.24 22.98 -2.67
CA THR A 231 3.44 21.88 -2.12
C THR A 231 4.28 21.00 -1.21
N THR A 232 3.64 20.36 -0.22
CA THR A 232 4.31 19.46 0.71
C THR A 232 4.83 18.23 -0.01
N PRO A 233 6.16 17.96 0.00
CA PRO A 233 6.71 16.76 -0.59
C PRO A 233 6.43 15.53 0.26
N SER A 234 6.22 14.39 -0.39
CA SER A 234 6.22 13.07 0.22
C SER A 234 6.56 12.02 -0.83
N PRO A 235 6.98 10.80 -0.45
CA PRO A 235 7.21 9.72 -1.41
C PRO A 235 6.00 9.45 -2.33
N ALA A 236 4.78 9.62 -1.82
CA ALA A 236 3.52 9.36 -2.53
C ALA A 236 2.93 10.58 -3.27
N ALA A 237 3.47 11.78 -3.08
CA ALA A 237 2.89 12.97 -3.69
C ALA A 237 3.26 13.07 -5.18
N THR A 238 2.27 13.17 -6.04
CA THR A 238 2.43 13.21 -7.51
C THR A 238 3.33 14.34 -8.05
N LYS A 239 3.55 15.38 -7.23
CA LYS A 239 4.44 16.51 -7.56
C LYS A 239 5.82 16.40 -6.94
N SER A 240 6.04 15.38 -6.10
CA SER A 240 7.34 15.15 -5.49
C SER A 240 8.30 14.51 -6.49
N VAL A 241 9.53 14.99 -6.45
CA VAL A 241 10.63 14.47 -7.26
C VAL A 241 11.68 13.89 -6.31
N LYS A 242 12.13 12.68 -6.58
CA LYS A 242 13.25 12.07 -5.85
C LYS A 242 14.53 12.82 -6.17
N TYR A 243 15.24 13.28 -5.15
CA TYR A 243 16.49 14.01 -5.31
C TYR A 243 17.64 13.05 -5.61
N THR A 244 18.27 13.23 -6.75
CA THR A 244 19.41 12.40 -7.21
C THR A 244 20.70 13.17 -7.36
N GLY A 245 20.70 14.48 -7.07
CA GLY A 245 21.85 15.35 -7.19
C GLY A 245 21.46 16.79 -7.47
N THR A 246 22.43 17.67 -7.55
CA THR A 246 22.22 19.13 -7.75
C THR A 246 21.23 19.42 -8.87
N VAL A 247 20.20 20.20 -8.55
CA VAL A 247 19.16 20.60 -9.49
C VAL A 247 19.57 21.92 -10.18
N SER A 248 19.41 22.00 -11.48
CA SER A 248 19.64 23.23 -12.24
C SER A 248 18.57 24.26 -11.93
N GLY A 249 19.00 25.50 -11.68
CA GLY A 249 18.15 26.64 -11.31
C GLY A 249 18.28 27.06 -9.85
N ALA A 250 18.24 28.37 -9.61
CA ALA A 250 18.06 28.90 -8.27
C ALA A 250 16.58 28.90 -7.94
N LEU A 251 16.08 27.71 -7.52
CA LEU A 251 14.67 27.49 -7.35
C LEU A 251 14.12 28.24 -6.13
N GLU A 252 12.96 28.83 -6.29
CA GLU A 252 12.17 29.43 -5.21
C GLU A 252 11.00 28.52 -4.87
N ASN A 253 10.51 28.58 -3.63
CA ASN A 253 9.41 27.73 -3.12
C ASN A 253 9.74 26.23 -3.10
N VAL A 254 11.00 25.87 -2.95
CA VAL A 254 11.40 24.47 -2.77
C VAL A 254 11.02 24.02 -1.38
N GLN A 255 10.35 22.88 -1.31
CA GLN A 255 10.18 22.13 -0.07
C GLN A 255 10.83 20.76 -0.22
N ALA A 256 11.37 20.21 0.86
CA ALA A 256 12.02 18.91 0.85
C ALA A 256 11.73 18.12 2.14
N VAL A 257 11.58 16.82 1.99
CA VAL A 257 11.47 15.85 3.08
C VAL A 257 12.50 14.75 2.87
N ALA A 258 13.05 14.20 3.94
CA ALA A 258 13.92 13.03 3.91
C ALA A 258 13.26 11.86 4.62
N VAL A 259 13.36 10.68 4.02
CA VAL A 259 12.89 9.40 4.57
C VAL A 259 14.07 8.46 4.75
N SER A 260 14.07 7.66 5.79
CA SER A 260 15.16 6.73 6.10
C SER A 260 14.65 5.53 6.88
N ASN A 261 15.28 4.37 6.66
CA ASN A 261 14.94 3.13 7.36
C ASN A 261 15.01 3.29 8.89
N ALA A 262 14.08 2.68 9.59
CA ALA A 262 13.96 2.66 11.05
C ALA A 262 13.93 4.06 11.70
N ARG A 263 13.43 5.06 10.98
CA ARG A 263 13.25 6.43 11.47
C ARG A 263 11.92 6.99 10.97
N ARG A 264 11.34 7.89 11.76
CA ARG A 264 10.22 8.72 11.27
C ARG A 264 10.72 9.65 10.18
N ASP A 265 9.85 9.99 9.25
CA ASP A 265 10.17 10.98 8.23
C ASP A 265 10.62 12.30 8.86
N SER A 266 11.45 13.03 8.15
CA SER A 266 11.90 14.33 8.63
C SER A 266 10.76 15.37 8.62
N SER A 267 10.95 16.46 9.36
CA SER A 267 10.18 17.68 9.10
C SER A 267 10.47 18.18 7.68
N VAL A 268 9.50 18.89 7.11
CA VAL A 268 9.65 19.51 5.79
C VAL A 268 10.57 20.72 5.90
N ALA A 269 11.62 20.75 5.07
CA ALA A 269 12.48 21.91 4.87
C ALA A 269 11.87 22.83 3.82
N THR A 270 12.09 24.13 3.97
CA THR A 270 11.67 25.17 3.00
C THR A 270 12.85 26.07 2.66
N ALA A 271 12.94 26.47 1.38
CA ALA A 271 13.94 27.45 0.91
C ALA A 271 13.35 28.87 0.84
#